data_a813ebe2fe06a286ae12a29a2e5799c8
#
_entry.id   a813ebe2fe06a286ae12a29a2e5799c8
#
_cell.length_a   1.000
_cell.length_b   1.000
_cell.length_c   1.000
_cell.angle_alpha   90.00
_cell.angle_beta   90.00
_cell.angle_gamma   90.00
#
_symmetry.space_group_name_H-M   'P 1'
#
loop_
_entity.id
_entity.type
_entity.pdbx_description
1 polymer ?
#
loop_
_entity_poly.entity_id
_entity_poly.type
_entity_poly.pdbx_seq_one_letter_code
_entity_poly.pdbx_strand_id
1 'polypeptide(L)'
;MAAGIRGRRLSAPLKPRPIASDAERFGYFKAGKMGLGWLVECDNAAQAETLRAAYPTYATLVPAYLSPYKGVYSSTFVRLPFPVFKEDWEAIESGLKQAGIQVPDKVRNMGHEAIRRAHERFLLSKLPNFGADAGGGYATGFLRDGYAPLPFQGVAIEYTRKMGYRGIIGDDMGLGKTMSGICVLFNASQGRKLIVTKNSLTPSFYARLKEWTGKTESEMAVAVSATGKARKGPGKHPGAHPEWLGLKKYNVPFDADIDRYEVLIVHYAILKKWLPRLLEWKPEAVVFDEAHTLCNPDSLLTQSARRLSEQVDSVVAMTGTPGSNRPRELFHLFDLVFPYRFGDFHHYGLRFCDAHLVKQPRTVFNKETGQRETKQVEVMDYDGASNLKELFYRLRATGMVRRLKNDVMAQIPFEDIPMVLPVSDEYWAQEEECVRKVQEARSKGETESLLSKLLLLAAEEKIKWASEWIPDFLENRNGPLVVFFHHNSVGDALREFARGKGIKTMCLYGNHKDDDFEHRFQTDEGVELALVSYAIGRDGLTLTRSAHMLLLEYSWVPGWIDQAKDRLRRYGQERLISYYCPYLEGTTDERVVECVVKKKDVLSAVMDNRSDTVLPHFGSM
;
A
#
# COMPACT_ATOMS: atom_id res chain seq x y z
N MET A 1 -37.43 2.62 5.63
CA MET A 1 -37.81 3.94 6.18
C MET A 1 -36.65 4.89 5.98
N ALA A 2 -36.78 5.84 5.07
CA ALA A 2 -35.76 6.81 4.74
C ALA A 2 -35.88 7.99 5.71
N ALA A 3 -34.88 8.17 6.58
CA ALA A 3 -34.80 9.35 7.44
C ALA A 3 -34.02 10.43 6.69
N GLY A 4 -34.72 11.51 6.35
CA GLY A 4 -34.20 12.61 5.55
C GLY A 4 -33.13 13.43 6.26
N ILE A 5 -32.04 13.63 5.54
CA ILE A 5 -31.04 14.66 5.83
C ILE A 5 -31.69 16.01 5.47
N ARG A 6 -32.10 16.79 6.45
CA ARG A 6 -32.52 18.19 6.25
C ARG A 6 -31.32 19.01 5.80
N GLY A 7 -31.25 19.27 4.50
CA GLY A 7 -30.26 20.18 3.92
C GLY A 7 -30.49 21.60 4.42
N ARG A 8 -29.39 22.28 4.79
CA ARG A 8 -29.35 23.75 4.89
C ARG A 8 -29.86 24.33 3.57
N ARG A 9 -30.80 25.30 3.63
CA ARG A 9 -31.24 26.08 2.48
C ARG A 9 -30.03 26.70 1.80
N LEU A 10 -29.69 26.23 0.62
CA LEU A 10 -28.68 26.78 -0.24
C LEU A 10 -29.28 28.01 -0.91
N SER A 11 -28.51 29.10 -0.95
CA SER A 11 -28.81 30.30 -1.73
C SER A 11 -29.22 29.95 -3.16
N ALA A 12 -30.08 30.76 -3.76
CA ALA A 12 -30.61 30.59 -5.12
C ALA A 12 -29.50 30.23 -6.13
N PRO A 13 -29.79 29.38 -7.15
CA PRO A 13 -28.80 29.01 -8.14
C PRO A 13 -28.27 30.29 -8.78
N LEU A 14 -26.92 30.46 -8.73
CA LEU A 14 -26.27 31.54 -9.46
C LEU A 14 -26.59 31.35 -10.95
N LYS A 15 -27.09 32.41 -11.60
CA LYS A 15 -27.25 32.42 -13.04
C LYS A 15 -25.88 32.23 -13.70
N PRO A 16 -25.80 31.51 -14.84
CA PRO A 16 -24.56 31.38 -15.56
C PRO A 16 -23.99 32.77 -15.83
N ARG A 17 -22.75 32.95 -15.39
CA ARG A 17 -21.99 34.17 -15.69
C ARG A 17 -21.53 34.07 -17.16
N PRO A 18 -21.77 35.07 -18.00
CA PRO A 18 -21.15 35.08 -19.33
C PRO A 18 -19.63 35.01 -19.16
N ILE A 19 -18.99 34.07 -19.84
CA ILE A 19 -17.52 33.99 -19.88
C ILE A 19 -17.01 35.17 -20.68
N ALA A 20 -16.41 36.13 -19.99
CA ALA A 20 -15.96 37.39 -20.64
C ALA A 20 -14.65 37.22 -21.43
N SER A 21 -13.84 36.21 -21.11
CA SER A 21 -12.61 35.90 -21.81
C SER A 21 -12.19 34.43 -21.61
N ASP A 22 -11.38 33.90 -22.54
CA ASP A 22 -10.82 32.55 -22.40
C ASP A 22 -9.95 32.36 -21.13
N ALA A 23 -9.36 33.43 -20.62
CA ALA A 23 -8.62 33.39 -19.36
C ALA A 23 -9.49 33.04 -18.14
N GLU A 24 -10.78 33.43 -18.16
CA GLU A 24 -11.73 33.14 -17.08
C GLU A 24 -12.24 31.71 -17.09
N ARG A 25 -12.02 30.95 -18.18
CA ARG A 25 -12.39 29.52 -18.29
C ARG A 25 -11.53 28.60 -17.43
N PHE A 26 -10.34 29.08 -17.03
CA PHE A 26 -9.35 28.27 -16.34
C PHE A 26 -9.39 28.49 -14.83
N GLY A 27 -10.05 27.60 -14.11
CA GLY A 27 -9.91 27.43 -12.67
C GLY A 27 -8.85 26.38 -12.33
N TYR A 28 -8.78 26.01 -11.06
CA TYR A 28 -7.89 24.95 -10.58
C TYR A 28 -8.66 23.88 -9.84
N PHE A 29 -8.31 22.60 -10.07
CA PHE A 29 -8.65 21.58 -9.12
C PHE A 29 -7.44 21.27 -8.21
N LYS A 30 -7.71 20.99 -6.95
CA LYS A 30 -6.70 20.94 -5.90
C LYS A 30 -6.86 19.69 -5.02
N ALA A 31 -5.77 19.31 -4.37
CA ALA A 31 -5.78 18.44 -3.21
C ALA A 31 -5.08 19.19 -2.07
N GLY A 32 -5.83 19.54 -1.03
CA GLY A 32 -5.38 20.47 -0.01
C GLY A 32 -4.97 21.81 -0.61
N LYS A 33 -3.76 22.27 -0.28
CA LYS A 33 -3.18 23.52 -0.82
C LYS A 33 -2.53 23.34 -2.19
N MET A 34 -2.34 22.10 -2.66
CA MET A 34 -1.64 21.80 -3.90
C MET A 34 -2.58 21.88 -5.11
N GLY A 35 -2.22 22.67 -6.13
CA GLY A 35 -2.86 22.64 -7.45
C GLY A 35 -2.44 21.37 -8.20
N LEU A 36 -3.42 20.62 -8.72
CA LEU A 36 -3.20 19.38 -9.48
C LEU A 36 -3.37 19.57 -10.99
N GLY A 37 -4.07 20.62 -11.40
CA GLY A 37 -4.35 20.89 -12.80
C GLY A 37 -5.36 22.01 -12.98
N TRP A 38 -5.85 22.16 -14.23
CA TRP A 38 -6.88 23.12 -14.56
C TRP A 38 -8.27 22.50 -14.53
N LEU A 39 -9.22 23.26 -14.03
CA LEU A 39 -10.66 23.04 -14.21
C LEU A 39 -11.10 23.97 -15.35
N VAL A 40 -11.35 23.41 -16.52
CA VAL A 40 -11.70 24.18 -17.72
C VAL A 40 -13.21 24.20 -17.89
N GLU A 41 -13.79 25.40 -17.99
CA GLU A 41 -15.21 25.61 -18.30
C GLU A 41 -15.39 25.67 -19.83
N CYS A 42 -16.26 24.81 -20.37
CA CYS A 42 -16.62 24.72 -21.78
C CYS A 42 -18.02 25.27 -21.98
N ASP A 43 -18.31 25.77 -23.19
CA ASP A 43 -19.62 26.36 -23.52
C ASP A 43 -20.73 25.32 -23.59
N ASN A 44 -20.37 24.08 -23.93
CA ASN A 44 -21.33 22.96 -24.05
C ASN A 44 -20.64 21.61 -23.87
N ALA A 45 -21.45 20.55 -23.77
CA ALA A 45 -20.98 19.19 -23.57
C ALA A 45 -20.11 18.65 -24.72
N ALA A 46 -20.40 19.05 -25.97
CA ALA A 46 -19.61 18.62 -27.13
C ALA A 46 -18.17 19.19 -27.07
N GLN A 47 -18.03 20.45 -26.69
CA GLN A 47 -16.74 21.10 -26.49
C GLN A 47 -15.94 20.42 -25.35
N ALA A 48 -16.63 20.10 -24.24
CA ALA A 48 -16.02 19.41 -23.12
C ALA A 48 -15.56 17.99 -23.50
N GLU A 49 -16.34 17.27 -24.30
CA GLU A 49 -15.98 15.92 -24.76
C GLU A 49 -14.82 15.95 -25.77
N THR A 50 -14.78 16.94 -26.67
CA THR A 50 -13.66 17.16 -27.58
C THR A 50 -12.35 17.34 -26.80
N LEU A 51 -12.38 18.19 -25.76
CA LEU A 51 -11.21 18.43 -24.91
C LEU A 51 -10.80 17.19 -24.12
N ARG A 52 -11.76 16.44 -23.60
CA ARG A 52 -11.50 15.18 -22.91
C ARG A 52 -10.87 14.13 -23.83
N ALA A 53 -11.38 14.01 -25.06
CA ALA A 53 -10.90 13.05 -26.04
C ALA A 53 -9.46 13.32 -26.51
N ALA A 54 -9.00 14.56 -26.46
CA ALA A 54 -7.62 14.92 -26.81
C ALA A 54 -6.59 14.46 -25.76
N TYR A 55 -7.03 14.27 -24.50
CA TYR A 55 -6.14 13.82 -23.41
C TYR A 55 -6.82 12.72 -22.57
N PRO A 56 -7.22 11.60 -23.21
CA PRO A 56 -8.23 10.68 -22.69
C PRO A 56 -7.81 9.96 -21.41
N THR A 57 -6.53 9.66 -21.24
CA THR A 57 -6.04 8.94 -20.04
C THR A 57 -6.17 9.77 -18.77
N TYR A 58 -6.06 11.09 -18.87
CA TYR A 58 -5.92 11.97 -17.70
C TYR A 58 -7.03 13.00 -17.55
N ALA A 59 -7.63 13.44 -18.65
CA ALA A 59 -8.74 14.38 -18.61
C ALA A 59 -10.03 13.70 -18.14
N THR A 60 -10.74 14.33 -17.21
CA THR A 60 -12.02 13.80 -16.70
C THR A 60 -13.11 14.86 -16.68
N LEU A 61 -14.33 14.45 -17.01
CA LEU A 61 -15.51 15.30 -16.82
C LEU A 61 -15.84 15.44 -15.33
N VAL A 62 -16.31 16.61 -14.94
CA VAL A 62 -16.80 16.84 -13.57
C VAL A 62 -18.25 16.36 -13.48
N PRO A 63 -18.57 15.40 -12.59
CA PRO A 63 -19.95 14.96 -12.39
C PRO A 63 -20.87 16.11 -11.98
N ALA A 64 -22.14 16.05 -12.39
CA ALA A 64 -23.17 17.07 -12.15
C ALA A 64 -23.27 17.55 -10.71
N TYR A 65 -23.21 16.61 -9.76
CA TYR A 65 -23.35 16.90 -8.34
C TYR A 65 -22.11 17.57 -7.71
N LEU A 66 -20.99 17.56 -8.42
CA LEU A 66 -19.73 18.20 -8.01
C LEU A 66 -19.46 19.51 -8.75
N SER A 67 -20.33 19.92 -9.68
CA SER A 67 -20.19 21.21 -10.38
C SER A 67 -20.23 22.36 -9.38
N PRO A 68 -19.33 23.36 -9.49
CA PRO A 68 -19.40 24.57 -8.68
C PRO A 68 -20.70 25.35 -8.87
N TYR A 69 -21.40 25.13 -9.98
CA TYR A 69 -22.70 25.74 -10.31
C TYR A 69 -23.80 24.67 -10.24
N LYS A 70 -24.39 24.52 -9.07
CA LYS A 70 -25.40 23.50 -8.78
C LYS A 70 -26.49 23.43 -9.85
N GLY A 71 -26.57 22.27 -10.51
CA GLY A 71 -27.74 21.80 -11.23
C GLY A 71 -27.89 22.15 -12.72
N VAL A 72 -27.04 22.99 -13.32
CA VAL A 72 -27.26 23.44 -14.70
C VAL A 72 -26.11 23.12 -15.68
N TYR A 73 -24.85 22.97 -15.21
CA TYR A 73 -23.68 22.88 -16.11
C TYR A 73 -22.67 21.80 -15.73
N SER A 74 -23.09 20.57 -15.57
CA SER A 74 -22.21 19.49 -15.14
C SER A 74 -21.36 18.87 -16.24
N SER A 75 -21.89 18.85 -17.45
CA SER A 75 -21.19 18.27 -18.61
C SER A 75 -20.22 19.23 -19.29
N THR A 76 -20.02 20.43 -18.74
CA THR A 76 -19.20 21.48 -19.35
C THR A 76 -17.88 21.76 -18.64
N PHE A 77 -17.57 21.04 -17.57
CA PHE A 77 -16.29 21.17 -16.88
C PHE A 77 -15.39 19.99 -17.11
N VAL A 78 -14.14 20.25 -17.54
CA VAL A 78 -13.10 19.24 -17.73
C VAL A 78 -11.96 19.49 -16.75
N ARG A 79 -11.55 18.45 -16.00
CA ARG A 79 -10.31 18.47 -15.25
C ARG A 79 -9.17 18.05 -16.16
N LEU A 80 -8.18 18.93 -16.31
CA LEU A 80 -6.94 18.67 -17.02
C LEU A 80 -5.80 18.66 -16.01
N PRO A 81 -5.23 17.50 -15.62
CA PRO A 81 -4.05 17.45 -14.78
C PRO A 81 -2.88 18.22 -15.40
N PHE A 82 -2.07 18.85 -14.56
CA PHE A 82 -0.86 19.51 -15.06
C PHE A 82 0.03 18.53 -15.82
N PRO A 83 0.58 18.92 -16.97
CA PRO A 83 1.40 18.07 -17.80
C PRO A 83 2.68 17.64 -17.08
N VAL A 84 3.15 16.43 -17.39
CA VAL A 84 4.39 15.84 -16.87
C VAL A 84 5.45 15.81 -17.96
N PHE A 85 5.02 15.55 -19.21
CA PHE A 85 5.85 15.54 -20.41
C PHE A 85 5.46 16.67 -21.38
N LYS A 86 6.34 16.93 -22.32
CA LYS A 86 6.07 17.88 -23.41
C LYS A 86 4.87 17.44 -24.25
N GLU A 87 4.80 16.16 -24.55
CA GLU A 87 3.72 15.52 -25.31
C GLU A 87 2.35 15.68 -24.62
N ASP A 88 2.32 15.66 -23.28
CA ASP A 88 1.10 15.96 -22.51
C ASP A 88 0.60 17.37 -22.79
N TRP A 89 1.53 18.34 -22.79
CA TRP A 89 1.19 19.73 -23.08
C TRP A 89 0.71 19.92 -24.52
N GLU A 90 1.39 19.30 -25.48
CA GLU A 90 1.01 19.36 -26.90
C GLU A 90 -0.40 18.77 -27.11
N ALA A 91 -0.73 17.66 -26.44
CA ALA A 91 -2.07 17.07 -26.47
C ALA A 91 -3.14 18.02 -25.87
N ILE A 92 -2.84 18.62 -24.71
CA ILE A 92 -3.73 19.60 -24.05
C ILE A 92 -3.95 20.82 -24.94
N GLU A 93 -2.88 21.43 -25.49
CA GLU A 93 -2.96 22.60 -26.33
C GLU A 93 -3.71 22.32 -27.64
N SER A 94 -3.46 21.17 -28.27
CA SER A 94 -4.20 20.71 -29.43
C SER A 94 -5.68 20.53 -29.14
N GLY A 95 -6.03 19.87 -28.03
CA GLY A 95 -7.42 19.68 -27.62
C GLY A 95 -8.16 20.99 -27.33
N LEU A 96 -7.51 21.92 -26.64
CA LEU A 96 -8.09 23.26 -26.42
C LEU A 96 -8.37 23.98 -27.75
N LYS A 97 -7.42 23.94 -28.71
CA LYS A 97 -7.60 24.50 -30.04
C LYS A 97 -8.75 23.84 -30.81
N GLN A 98 -8.84 22.48 -30.78
CA GLN A 98 -9.93 21.75 -31.43
C GLN A 98 -11.29 22.05 -30.79
N ALA A 99 -11.32 22.31 -29.50
CA ALA A 99 -12.51 22.75 -28.78
C ALA A 99 -12.82 24.25 -28.99
N GLY A 100 -12.04 24.98 -29.78
CA GLY A 100 -12.23 26.42 -30.03
C GLY A 100 -11.87 27.32 -28.84
N ILE A 101 -11.09 26.79 -27.87
CA ILE A 101 -10.65 27.54 -26.69
C ILE A 101 -9.23 28.06 -26.91
N GLN A 102 -9.04 29.39 -26.87
CA GLN A 102 -7.71 29.97 -26.96
C GLN A 102 -6.94 29.77 -25.66
N VAL A 103 -5.66 29.42 -25.79
CA VAL A 103 -4.78 29.22 -24.65
C VAL A 103 -4.15 30.54 -24.22
N PRO A 104 -4.51 31.11 -23.07
CA PRO A 104 -3.87 32.32 -22.57
C PRO A 104 -2.39 32.07 -22.27
N ASP A 105 -1.52 33.08 -22.47
CA ASP A 105 -0.08 32.99 -22.22
C ASP A 105 0.22 32.55 -20.77
N LYS A 106 -0.56 33.04 -19.82
CA LYS A 106 -0.45 32.60 -18.42
C LYS A 106 -0.63 31.08 -18.26
N VAL A 107 -1.60 30.48 -18.96
CA VAL A 107 -1.86 29.02 -18.91
C VAL A 107 -0.74 28.25 -19.59
N ARG A 108 -0.24 28.77 -20.75
CA ARG A 108 0.90 28.21 -21.48
C ARG A 108 2.16 28.19 -20.60
N ASN A 109 2.49 29.32 -19.98
CA ASN A 109 3.64 29.45 -19.10
C ASN A 109 3.53 28.50 -17.89
N MET A 110 2.34 28.33 -17.32
CA MET A 110 2.09 27.36 -16.24
C MET A 110 2.24 25.92 -16.70
N GLY A 111 1.86 25.59 -17.94
CA GLY A 111 2.08 24.26 -18.53
C GLY A 111 3.57 23.92 -18.62
N HIS A 112 4.38 24.82 -19.15
CA HIS A 112 5.83 24.63 -19.24
C HIS A 112 6.49 24.57 -17.84
N GLU A 113 6.06 25.43 -16.92
CA GLU A 113 6.54 25.40 -15.54
C GLU A 113 6.16 24.09 -14.82
N ALA A 114 4.98 23.54 -15.10
CA ALA A 114 4.56 22.26 -14.52
C ALA A 114 5.46 21.10 -14.98
N ILE A 115 5.86 21.07 -16.26
CA ILE A 115 6.80 20.09 -16.81
C ILE A 115 8.18 20.23 -16.14
N ARG A 116 8.70 21.45 -16.02
CA ARG A 116 9.97 21.72 -15.35
C ARG A 116 9.96 21.21 -13.90
N ARG A 117 8.91 21.56 -13.13
CA ARG A 117 8.75 21.10 -11.74
C ARG A 117 8.56 19.60 -11.63
N ALA A 118 7.89 18.96 -12.60
CA ALA A 118 7.76 17.51 -12.64
C ALA A 118 9.13 16.83 -12.80
N HIS A 119 9.97 17.36 -13.68
CA HIS A 119 11.34 16.87 -13.88
C HIS A 119 12.21 17.06 -12.63
N GLU A 120 12.18 18.22 -12.01
CA GLU A 120 12.91 18.49 -10.75
C GLU A 120 12.50 17.53 -9.64
N ARG A 121 11.19 17.27 -9.49
CA ARG A 121 10.69 16.29 -8.51
C ARG A 121 11.13 14.87 -8.82
N PHE A 122 11.12 14.50 -10.11
CA PHE A 122 11.64 13.21 -10.54
C PHE A 122 13.11 13.04 -10.13
N LEU A 123 13.96 14.02 -10.41
CA LEU A 123 15.38 13.98 -10.03
C LEU A 123 15.53 13.89 -8.50
N LEU A 124 14.82 14.72 -7.75
CA LEU A 124 14.83 14.68 -6.29
C LEU A 124 14.39 13.31 -5.74
N SER A 125 13.37 12.70 -6.34
CA SER A 125 12.85 11.40 -5.90
C SER A 125 13.85 10.25 -6.03
N LYS A 126 14.90 10.43 -6.83
CA LYS A 126 15.95 9.44 -7.10
C LYS A 126 17.22 9.66 -6.27
N LEU A 127 17.33 10.77 -5.57
CA LEU A 127 18.50 11.01 -4.73
C LEU A 127 18.58 9.96 -3.61
N PRO A 128 19.72 9.26 -3.47
CA PRO A 128 19.90 8.32 -2.37
C PRO A 128 20.00 9.05 -1.02
N ASN A 129 20.75 10.16 -0.98
CA ASN A 129 20.98 10.98 0.21
C ASN A 129 21.05 12.46 -0.16
N PHE A 130 20.75 13.34 0.80
CA PHE A 130 21.25 14.72 0.71
C PHE A 130 22.75 14.74 1.04
N GLY A 131 23.51 15.56 0.32
CA GLY A 131 24.86 15.92 0.73
C GLY A 131 24.83 16.60 2.11
N ALA A 132 25.94 16.50 2.86
CA ALA A 132 26.04 17.03 4.22
C ALA A 132 25.69 18.54 4.32
N ASP A 133 25.88 19.29 3.22
CA ASP A 133 25.62 20.73 3.13
C ASP A 133 24.24 21.11 2.54
N ALA A 134 23.49 20.14 2.06
CA ALA A 134 22.15 20.37 1.53
C ALA A 134 21.14 20.34 2.68
N GLY A 135 21.14 21.39 3.51
CA GLY A 135 20.11 21.59 4.52
C GLY A 135 18.73 21.52 3.88
N GLY A 136 17.97 20.47 4.19
CA GLY A 136 16.56 20.37 3.76
C GLY A 136 15.80 21.56 4.33
N GLY A 137 14.87 22.14 3.55
CA GLY A 137 14.03 23.24 4.00
C GLY A 137 12.96 22.82 5.02
N TYR A 138 13.20 21.80 5.84
CA TYR A 138 12.30 21.27 6.87
C TYR A 138 12.88 21.47 8.27
N ALA A 139 12.02 21.65 9.25
CA ALA A 139 12.39 21.82 10.65
C ALA A 139 12.55 20.47 11.36
N THR A 140 13.45 20.42 12.36
CA THR A 140 13.65 19.29 13.27
C THR A 140 13.52 19.66 14.74
N GLY A 141 13.34 20.94 15.06
CA GLY A 141 13.30 21.46 16.43
C GLY A 141 12.15 20.90 17.32
N PHE A 142 11.22 20.13 16.76
CA PHE A 142 10.21 19.39 17.50
C PHE A 142 10.71 18.01 17.98
N LEU A 143 11.86 17.54 17.48
CA LEU A 143 12.50 16.32 17.94
C LEU A 143 13.36 16.62 19.18
N ARG A 144 13.40 15.67 20.08
CA ARG A 144 14.30 15.74 21.25
C ARG A 144 15.75 15.60 20.83
N ASP A 145 16.65 16.10 21.66
CA ASP A 145 18.10 15.97 21.49
C ASP A 145 18.49 14.50 21.27
N GLY A 146 19.38 14.27 20.31
CA GLY A 146 19.83 12.94 19.94
C GLY A 146 18.97 12.25 18.86
N TYR A 147 17.84 12.81 18.47
CA TYR A 147 16.99 12.27 17.40
C TYR A 147 17.02 13.19 16.18
N ALA A 148 17.30 12.59 15.02
CA ALA A 148 17.27 13.27 13.72
C ALA A 148 16.93 12.29 12.60
N PRO A 149 16.30 12.75 11.52
CA PRO A 149 16.13 11.92 10.34
C PRO A 149 17.49 11.62 9.70
N LEU A 150 17.67 10.40 9.24
CA LEU A 150 18.83 10.01 8.44
C LEU A 150 18.85 10.79 7.10
N PRO A 151 20.03 10.98 6.47
CA PRO A 151 20.13 11.77 5.24
C PRO A 151 19.16 11.37 4.14
N PHE A 152 18.95 10.07 3.91
CA PHE A 152 17.98 9.59 2.94
C PHE A 152 16.52 9.84 3.37
N GLN A 153 16.22 9.80 4.68
CA GLN A 153 14.88 10.17 5.18
C GLN A 153 14.61 11.65 4.95
N GLY A 154 15.64 12.50 5.06
CA GLY A 154 15.57 13.91 4.71
C GLY A 154 15.11 14.14 3.27
N VAL A 155 15.55 13.31 2.31
CA VAL A 155 15.08 13.37 0.91
C VAL A 155 13.55 13.16 0.84
N ALA A 156 12.98 12.20 1.58
CA ALA A 156 11.54 11.98 1.60
C ALA A 156 10.77 13.17 2.17
N ILE A 157 11.28 13.75 3.25
CA ILE A 157 10.67 14.91 3.92
C ILE A 157 10.68 16.11 2.95
N GLU A 158 11.82 16.40 2.33
CA GLU A 158 11.95 17.50 1.39
C GLU A 158 11.10 17.31 0.12
N TYR A 159 11.07 16.08 -0.41
CA TYR A 159 10.21 15.74 -1.53
C TYR A 159 8.74 16.02 -1.21
N THR A 160 8.24 15.53 -0.08
CA THR A 160 6.85 15.77 0.35
C THR A 160 6.59 17.24 0.64
N ARG A 161 7.56 17.98 1.18
CA ARG A 161 7.46 19.43 1.37
C ARG A 161 7.26 20.15 0.03
N LYS A 162 8.04 19.83 -1.00
CA LYS A 162 7.88 20.37 -2.36
C LYS A 162 6.55 19.98 -3.02
N MET A 163 5.91 18.93 -2.50
CA MET A 163 4.57 18.48 -2.88
C MET A 163 3.46 19.06 -1.97
N GLY A 164 3.75 20.13 -1.21
CA GLY A 164 2.77 20.72 -0.27
C GLY A 164 2.38 19.78 0.86
N TYR A 165 3.33 18.93 1.29
CA TYR A 165 3.13 17.87 2.28
C TYR A 165 2.04 16.86 1.92
N ARG A 166 1.87 16.62 0.61
CA ARG A 166 1.11 15.49 0.08
C ARG A 166 2.07 14.57 -0.66
N GLY A 167 1.95 13.24 -0.46
CA GLY A 167 2.86 12.32 -1.14
C GLY A 167 2.77 10.89 -0.70
N ILE A 168 3.46 10.04 -1.44
CA ILE A 168 3.63 8.63 -1.12
C ILE A 168 5.11 8.42 -0.80
N ILE A 169 5.39 8.00 0.43
CA ILE A 169 6.72 7.55 0.85
C ILE A 169 6.77 6.04 0.69
N GLY A 170 7.31 5.63 -0.46
CA GLY A 170 7.41 4.24 -0.88
C GLY A 170 8.77 3.60 -0.59
N ASP A 171 9.54 4.10 0.37
CA ASP A 171 10.85 3.57 0.76
C ASP A 171 10.76 2.11 1.18
N ASP A 172 11.81 1.35 0.88
CA ASP A 172 11.88 -0.05 1.28
C ASP A 172 11.61 -0.26 2.76
N MET A 173 11.22 -1.46 3.10
CA MET A 173 10.98 -1.85 4.48
C MET A 173 12.28 -1.74 5.29
N GLY A 174 12.15 -1.34 6.56
CA GLY A 174 13.33 -1.16 7.43
C GLY A 174 14.10 0.17 7.25
N LEU A 175 13.72 1.03 6.30
CA LEU A 175 14.31 2.37 6.12
C LEU A 175 13.74 3.44 7.08
N GLY A 176 12.98 3.04 8.10
CA GLY A 176 12.52 3.96 9.15
C GLY A 176 11.48 4.98 8.67
N LYS A 177 10.56 4.60 7.78
CA LYS A 177 9.45 5.47 7.30
C LYS A 177 8.70 6.19 8.41
N THR A 178 8.61 5.59 9.59
CA THR A 178 7.99 6.20 10.78
C THR A 178 8.61 7.55 11.13
N MET A 179 9.96 7.67 11.10
CA MET A 179 10.66 8.94 11.32
C MET A 179 10.29 9.96 10.23
N SER A 180 10.35 9.55 8.97
CA SER A 180 9.97 10.42 7.85
C SER A 180 8.53 10.91 7.99
N GLY A 181 7.57 10.03 8.35
CA GLY A 181 6.16 10.37 8.53
C GLY A 181 5.93 11.34 9.69
N ILE A 182 6.58 11.15 10.83
CA ILE A 182 6.51 12.07 11.97
C ILE A 182 7.08 13.43 11.57
N CYS A 183 8.25 13.46 10.93
CA CYS A 183 8.85 14.71 10.47
C CYS A 183 7.93 15.44 9.47
N VAL A 184 7.30 14.73 8.55
CA VAL A 184 6.34 15.34 7.62
C VAL A 184 5.13 15.90 8.36
N LEU A 185 4.52 15.17 9.29
CA LEU A 185 3.36 15.63 10.06
C LEU A 185 3.65 16.94 10.81
N PHE A 186 4.78 17.00 11.51
CA PHE A 186 5.13 18.17 12.33
C PHE A 186 5.58 19.37 11.50
N ASN A 187 6.11 19.15 10.30
CA ASN A 187 6.42 20.22 9.36
C ASN A 187 5.17 20.71 8.59
N ALA A 188 4.20 19.83 8.37
CA ALA A 188 3.00 20.14 7.60
C ALA A 188 2.00 21.01 8.38
N SER A 189 1.96 20.86 9.72
CA SER A 189 0.96 21.49 10.57
C SER A 189 1.51 21.80 11.96
N GLN A 190 1.10 22.94 12.51
CA GLN A 190 1.25 23.26 13.93
C GLN A 190 0.01 22.85 14.75
N GLY A 191 -1.10 22.54 14.08
CA GLY A 191 -2.36 22.14 14.69
C GLY A 191 -2.51 20.62 14.81
N ARG A 192 -3.71 20.12 14.52
CA ARG A 192 -4.13 18.73 14.75
C ARG A 192 -3.57 17.77 13.73
N LYS A 193 -2.96 16.67 14.19
CA LYS A 193 -2.27 15.66 13.40
C LYS A 193 -2.90 14.28 13.62
N LEU A 194 -3.14 13.56 12.54
CA LEU A 194 -3.73 12.23 12.58
C LEU A 194 -2.76 11.18 12.03
N ILE A 195 -2.65 10.08 12.74
CA ILE A 195 -1.92 8.89 12.30
C ILE A 195 -2.92 7.75 12.17
N VAL A 196 -3.00 7.15 10.98
CA VAL A 196 -3.81 5.96 10.73
C VAL A 196 -2.89 4.80 10.40
N THR A 197 -2.93 3.74 11.20
CA THR A 197 -2.01 2.60 11.08
C THR A 197 -2.72 1.27 11.35
N LYS A 198 -2.02 0.14 11.23
CA LYS A 198 -2.53 -1.17 11.65
C LYS A 198 -2.61 -1.27 13.17
N ASN A 199 -3.59 -2.02 13.67
CA ASN A 199 -3.77 -2.20 15.12
C ASN A 199 -2.51 -2.75 15.82
N SER A 200 -1.78 -3.66 15.16
CA SER A 200 -0.51 -4.23 15.64
C SER A 200 0.61 -3.20 15.77
N LEU A 201 0.60 -2.15 14.95
CA LEU A 201 1.65 -1.12 14.91
C LEU A 201 1.33 0.10 15.79
N THR A 202 0.08 0.25 16.22
CA THR A 202 -0.36 1.41 17.03
C THR A 202 0.51 1.65 18.25
N PRO A 203 0.84 0.63 19.09
CA PRO A 203 1.67 0.84 20.27
C PRO A 203 3.09 1.28 19.93
N SER A 204 3.72 0.63 18.95
CA SER A 204 5.07 0.99 18.51
C SER A 204 5.13 2.41 17.96
N PHE A 205 4.09 2.83 17.21
CA PHE A 205 4.01 4.19 16.70
C PHE A 205 3.87 5.23 17.83
N TYR A 206 3.02 4.93 18.81
CA TYR A 206 2.83 5.76 20.00
C TYR A 206 4.12 5.92 20.80
N ALA A 207 4.81 4.79 21.09
CA ALA A 207 6.06 4.78 21.84
C ALA A 207 7.14 5.64 21.17
N ARG A 208 7.33 5.48 19.86
CA ARG A 208 8.30 6.24 19.07
C ARG A 208 7.95 7.73 19.02
N LEU A 209 6.67 8.07 18.84
CA LEU A 209 6.22 9.46 18.83
C LEU A 209 6.55 10.13 20.17
N LYS A 210 6.24 9.47 21.30
CA LYS A 210 6.57 9.94 22.64
C LYS A 210 8.07 10.10 22.85
N GLU A 211 8.82 9.08 22.49
CA GLU A 211 10.28 9.04 22.63
C GLU A 211 10.95 10.16 21.83
N TRP A 212 10.60 10.31 20.56
CA TRP A 212 11.28 11.23 19.66
C TRP A 212 10.85 12.68 19.79
N THR A 213 9.60 12.94 20.15
CA THR A 213 9.06 14.32 20.25
C THR A 213 8.89 14.82 21.67
N GLY A 214 8.95 13.94 22.67
CA GLY A 214 8.68 14.30 24.06
C GLY A 214 7.20 14.62 24.36
N LYS A 215 6.29 14.42 23.41
CA LYS A 215 4.85 14.64 23.60
C LYS A 215 4.29 13.77 24.71
N THR A 216 3.41 14.37 25.51
CA THR A 216 2.81 13.76 26.70
C THR A 216 1.41 13.21 26.43
N GLU A 217 0.85 12.53 27.43
CA GLU A 217 -0.51 11.98 27.39
C GLU A 217 -1.61 13.04 27.31
N SER A 218 -1.29 14.29 27.65
CA SER A 218 -2.22 15.43 27.50
C SER A 218 -2.26 15.94 26.06
N GLU A 219 -1.24 15.66 25.24
CA GLU A 219 -1.09 16.16 23.89
C GLU A 219 -1.42 15.10 22.83
N MET A 220 -1.26 13.82 23.15
CA MET A 220 -1.52 12.73 22.19
C MET A 220 -2.31 11.58 22.81
N ALA A 221 -3.11 10.91 21.96
CA ALA A 221 -3.94 9.78 22.39
C ALA A 221 -4.11 8.72 21.29
N VAL A 222 -4.54 7.53 21.72
CA VAL A 222 -4.88 6.41 20.84
C VAL A 222 -6.40 6.20 20.91
N ALA A 223 -7.05 6.30 19.77
CA ALA A 223 -8.49 6.04 19.64
C ALA A 223 -8.80 4.55 19.81
N VAL A 224 -9.81 4.24 20.62
CA VAL A 224 -10.28 2.86 20.82
C VAL A 224 -11.73 2.69 20.39
N SER A 225 -12.19 1.43 20.27
CA SER A 225 -13.57 1.13 19.88
C SER A 225 -14.57 1.62 20.94
N ALA A 226 -15.73 2.09 20.52
CA ALA A 226 -16.79 2.73 21.35
C ALA A 226 -17.37 1.87 22.48
N THR A 227 -17.01 0.61 22.61
CA THR A 227 -17.63 -0.27 23.62
C THR A 227 -17.11 -0.07 25.02
N GLY A 228 -16.24 0.95 25.29
CA GLY A 228 -15.70 1.25 26.64
C GLY A 228 -15.09 0.07 27.39
N LYS A 229 -15.44 -1.15 26.97
CA LYS A 229 -14.77 -2.37 27.37
C LYS A 229 -13.41 -2.33 26.70
N ALA A 230 -12.42 -1.70 27.39
CA ALA A 230 -11.05 -2.04 27.11
C ALA A 230 -11.03 -3.55 26.86
N ARG A 231 -10.73 -3.99 25.64
CA ARG A 231 -10.39 -5.40 25.43
C ARG A 231 -9.41 -5.73 26.53
N LYS A 232 -9.70 -6.73 27.34
CA LYS A 232 -8.85 -7.19 28.43
C LYS A 232 -7.42 -7.25 27.91
N GLY A 233 -6.60 -6.26 28.25
CA GLY A 233 -5.23 -6.05 27.76
C GLY A 233 -5.08 -6.01 26.24
N PRO A 234 -3.99 -5.53 25.69
CA PRO A 234 -3.62 -5.86 24.32
C PRO A 234 -3.74 -7.38 24.25
N GLY A 235 -4.73 -7.87 23.48
CA GLY A 235 -4.91 -9.29 23.35
C GLY A 235 -3.53 -9.79 22.98
N LYS A 236 -2.93 -10.66 23.82
CA LYS A 236 -1.55 -11.14 23.79
C LYS A 236 -0.91 -10.89 22.41
N HIS A 237 -0.34 -9.71 22.22
CA HIS A 237 0.37 -9.39 20.99
C HIS A 237 1.76 -9.98 21.17
N PRO A 238 2.19 -10.90 20.29
CA PRO A 238 3.56 -11.35 20.25
C PRO A 238 4.42 -10.13 19.91
N GLY A 239 5.29 -9.72 20.79
CA GLY A 239 6.08 -8.51 20.70
C GLY A 239 5.61 -7.36 21.61
N ALA A 240 4.91 -7.66 22.70
CA ALA A 240 4.60 -6.66 23.73
C ALA A 240 5.88 -6.24 24.45
N HIS A 241 6.55 -5.21 23.94
CA HIS A 241 7.60 -4.52 24.69
C HIS A 241 7.04 -4.08 26.05
N PRO A 242 7.81 -4.14 27.18
CA PRO A 242 7.37 -3.71 28.50
C PRO A 242 6.71 -2.33 28.54
N GLU A 243 7.10 -1.43 27.62
CA GLU A 243 6.51 -0.11 27.41
C GLU A 243 5.02 -0.14 27.01
N TRP A 244 4.52 -1.25 26.48
CA TRP A 244 3.12 -1.42 26.05
C TRP A 244 2.16 -1.68 27.20
N LEU A 245 2.66 -2.12 28.35
CA LEU A 245 1.86 -2.34 29.56
C LEU A 245 1.29 -1.01 30.12
N GLY A 246 1.91 0.12 29.77
CA GLY A 246 1.45 1.46 30.16
C GLY A 246 0.40 2.10 29.24
N LEU A 247 0.15 1.55 28.05
CA LEU A 247 -0.69 2.19 27.00
C LEU A 247 -2.18 2.32 27.36
N LYS A 248 -2.69 1.63 28.36
CA LYS A 248 -4.09 1.80 28.80
C LYS A 248 -4.41 3.23 29.23
N LYS A 249 -3.44 4.00 29.66
CA LYS A 249 -3.60 5.40 30.09
C LYS A 249 -3.87 6.36 28.92
N TYR A 250 -3.53 5.95 27.69
CA TYR A 250 -3.58 6.80 26.49
C TYR A 250 -4.75 6.50 25.58
N ASN A 251 -5.57 5.51 25.96
CA ASN A 251 -6.75 5.12 25.19
C ASN A 251 -7.86 6.17 25.37
N VAL A 252 -8.31 6.70 24.26
CA VAL A 252 -9.44 7.63 24.21
C VAL A 252 -10.66 6.89 23.66
N PRO A 253 -11.74 6.74 24.43
CA PRO A 253 -12.98 6.16 23.95
C PRO A 253 -13.68 7.08 22.95
N PHE A 254 -14.59 6.49 22.17
CA PHE A 254 -15.25 7.18 21.06
C PHE A 254 -16.04 8.43 21.48
N ASP A 255 -16.62 8.44 22.65
CA ASP A 255 -17.47 9.50 23.23
C ASP A 255 -16.69 10.52 24.08
N ALA A 256 -15.39 10.33 24.29
CA ALA A 256 -14.57 11.28 25.05
C ALA A 256 -14.31 12.57 24.26
N ASP A 257 -14.00 13.65 24.97
CA ASP A 257 -13.51 14.88 24.36
C ASP A 257 -12.11 14.69 23.79
N ILE A 258 -11.98 14.91 22.47
CA ILE A 258 -10.72 14.79 21.74
C ILE A 258 -10.11 16.13 21.34
N ASP A 259 -10.77 17.24 21.61
CA ASP A 259 -10.35 18.57 21.15
C ASP A 259 -9.04 19.05 21.80
N ARG A 260 -8.72 18.53 22.97
CA ARG A 260 -7.47 18.83 23.68
C ARG A 260 -6.22 18.20 23.08
N TYR A 261 -6.37 17.15 22.25
CA TYR A 261 -5.21 16.45 21.70
C TYR A 261 -4.70 17.11 20.44
N GLU A 262 -3.39 17.23 20.34
CA GLU A 262 -2.69 17.66 19.14
C GLU A 262 -2.51 16.47 18.16
N VAL A 263 -2.26 15.27 18.69
CA VAL A 263 -2.02 14.06 17.90
C VAL A 263 -2.99 12.95 18.29
N LEU A 264 -3.71 12.41 17.31
CA LEU A 264 -4.49 11.18 17.47
C LEU A 264 -3.90 10.05 16.62
N ILE A 265 -3.87 8.85 17.21
CA ILE A 265 -3.53 7.61 16.49
C ILE A 265 -4.79 6.76 16.42
N VAL A 266 -5.16 6.35 15.21
CA VAL A 266 -6.35 5.55 14.93
C VAL A 266 -5.94 4.32 14.14
N HIS A 267 -6.42 3.13 14.51
CA HIS A 267 -6.14 1.96 13.68
C HIS A 267 -7.22 1.74 12.61
N TYR A 268 -6.83 1.17 11.48
CA TYR A 268 -7.70 0.98 10.30
C TYR A 268 -9.06 0.35 10.61
N ALA A 269 -9.12 -0.65 11.48
CA ALA A 269 -10.37 -1.38 11.76
C ALA A 269 -11.49 -0.52 12.39
N ILE A 270 -11.14 0.62 13.00
CA ILE A 270 -12.12 1.53 13.59
C ILE A 270 -12.28 2.84 12.81
N LEU A 271 -11.50 3.07 11.76
CA LEU A 271 -11.49 4.32 10.99
C LEU A 271 -12.89 4.70 10.51
N LYS A 272 -13.64 3.75 9.93
CA LYS A 272 -15.02 4.01 9.47
C LYS A 272 -15.90 4.56 10.59
N LYS A 273 -15.78 4.01 11.79
CA LYS A 273 -16.58 4.43 12.94
C LYS A 273 -16.16 5.81 13.44
N TRP A 274 -14.87 6.06 13.48
CA TRP A 274 -14.30 7.31 13.96
C TRP A 274 -14.41 8.45 12.94
N LEU A 275 -14.65 8.17 11.66
CA LEU A 275 -14.65 9.16 10.59
C LEU A 275 -15.50 10.40 10.88
N PRO A 276 -16.77 10.32 11.35
CA PRO A 276 -17.56 11.52 11.64
C PRO A 276 -16.87 12.44 12.65
N ARG A 277 -16.34 11.88 13.72
CA ARG A 277 -15.64 12.64 14.76
C ARG A 277 -14.31 13.22 14.30
N LEU A 278 -13.57 12.47 13.46
CA LEU A 278 -12.33 12.97 12.87
C LEU A 278 -12.58 14.14 11.93
N LEU A 279 -13.69 14.13 11.20
CA LEU A 279 -14.08 15.25 10.34
C LEU A 279 -14.51 16.48 11.18
N GLU A 280 -15.13 16.29 12.33
CA GLU A 280 -15.44 17.36 13.30
C GLU A 280 -14.16 17.87 13.97
N TRP A 281 -13.25 17.00 14.35
CA TRP A 281 -11.96 17.33 14.95
C TRP A 281 -11.03 18.08 13.98
N LYS A 282 -11.24 17.95 12.65
CA LYS A 282 -10.54 18.67 11.58
C LYS A 282 -9.02 18.55 11.67
N PRO A 283 -8.44 17.36 11.46
CA PRO A 283 -7.00 17.24 11.35
C PRO A 283 -6.48 18.05 10.16
N GLU A 284 -5.35 18.72 10.33
CA GLU A 284 -4.68 19.50 9.27
C GLU A 284 -3.71 18.64 8.47
N ALA A 285 -3.18 17.60 9.10
CA ALA A 285 -2.27 16.64 8.48
C ALA A 285 -2.62 15.21 8.87
N VAL A 286 -2.52 14.28 7.92
CA VAL A 286 -2.71 12.84 8.14
C VAL A 286 -1.58 12.03 7.51
N VAL A 287 -1.13 11.02 8.25
CA VAL A 287 -0.28 9.93 7.74
C VAL A 287 -1.06 8.63 7.77
N PHE A 288 -1.13 7.96 6.62
CA PHE A 288 -1.60 6.59 6.48
C PHE A 288 -0.38 5.66 6.43
N ASP A 289 -0.13 4.94 7.50
CA ASP A 289 0.96 3.98 7.59
C ASP A 289 0.51 2.60 7.07
N GLU A 290 1.40 1.85 6.39
CA GLU A 290 1.07 0.63 5.65
C GLU A 290 -0.13 0.80 4.70
N ALA A 291 -0.08 1.90 3.94
CA ALA A 291 -1.17 2.38 3.10
C ALA A 291 -1.55 1.44 1.93
N HIS A 292 -0.74 0.42 1.62
CA HIS A 292 -1.14 -0.66 0.70
C HIS A 292 -2.45 -1.35 1.11
N THR A 293 -2.83 -1.25 2.38
CA THR A 293 -4.14 -1.72 2.90
C THR A 293 -5.33 -0.99 2.25
N LEU A 294 -5.10 0.20 1.67
CA LEU A 294 -6.12 1.07 1.08
C LEU A 294 -6.24 0.94 -0.46
N CYS A 295 -5.65 -0.10 -1.05
CA CYS A 295 -5.66 -0.30 -2.51
C CYS A 295 -6.96 -0.92 -3.08
N ASN A 296 -7.89 -1.37 -2.24
CA ASN A 296 -9.20 -1.87 -2.68
C ASN A 296 -10.26 -0.75 -2.61
N PRO A 297 -10.73 -0.19 -3.75
CA PRO A 297 -11.65 0.95 -3.77
C PRO A 297 -13.04 0.62 -3.21
N ASP A 298 -13.46 -0.64 -3.29
CA ASP A 298 -14.78 -1.09 -2.85
C ASP A 298 -14.86 -1.30 -1.33
N SER A 299 -13.72 -1.32 -0.66
CA SER A 299 -13.68 -1.50 0.78
C SER A 299 -14.19 -0.24 1.50
N LEU A 300 -15.05 -0.42 2.51
CA LEU A 300 -15.54 0.67 3.35
C LEU A 300 -14.41 1.41 4.07
N LEU A 301 -13.30 0.73 4.26
CA LEU A 301 -12.09 1.29 4.82
C LEU A 301 -11.46 2.32 3.87
N THR A 302 -11.23 1.93 2.62
CA THR A 302 -10.66 2.81 1.59
C THR A 302 -11.56 4.02 1.33
N GLN A 303 -12.87 3.81 1.25
CA GLN A 303 -13.84 4.90 1.10
C GLN A 303 -13.80 5.88 2.27
N SER A 304 -13.62 5.39 3.50
CA SER A 304 -13.49 6.23 4.69
C SER A 304 -12.18 7.03 4.68
N ALA A 305 -11.08 6.39 4.32
CA ALA A 305 -9.77 7.04 4.19
C ALA A 305 -9.79 8.13 3.10
N ARG A 306 -10.45 7.85 1.96
CA ARG A 306 -10.61 8.82 0.87
C ARG A 306 -11.41 10.05 1.30
N ARG A 307 -12.56 9.86 1.95
CA ARG A 307 -13.37 10.97 2.50
C ARG A 307 -12.59 11.83 3.49
N LEU A 308 -11.75 11.21 4.31
CA LEU A 308 -10.87 11.93 5.23
C LEU A 308 -9.81 12.71 4.44
N SER A 309 -9.13 12.07 3.48
CA SER A 309 -8.09 12.69 2.65
C SER A 309 -8.58 13.91 1.86
N GLU A 310 -9.84 13.92 1.43
CA GLU A 310 -10.47 15.04 0.72
C GLU A 310 -10.65 16.29 1.59
N GLN A 311 -10.70 16.13 2.93
CA GLN A 311 -10.93 17.22 3.89
C GLN A 311 -9.65 17.70 4.58
N VAL A 312 -8.51 17.03 4.33
CA VAL A 312 -7.24 17.33 5.00
C VAL A 312 -6.26 17.96 4.00
N ASP A 313 -5.60 19.03 4.43
CA ASP A 313 -4.63 19.74 3.59
C ASP A 313 -3.41 18.89 3.26
N SER A 314 -2.85 18.22 4.25
CA SER A 314 -1.61 17.44 4.14
C SER A 314 -1.86 15.95 4.34
N VAL A 315 -1.59 15.15 3.31
CA VAL A 315 -1.87 13.70 3.30
C VAL A 315 -0.64 12.95 2.83
N VAL A 316 -0.11 12.08 3.67
CA VAL A 316 1.02 11.21 3.33
C VAL A 316 0.64 9.75 3.49
N ALA A 317 0.86 8.97 2.45
CA ALA A 317 0.75 7.52 2.47
C ALA A 317 2.14 6.91 2.56
N MET A 318 2.36 6.06 3.56
CA MET A 318 3.63 5.34 3.74
C MET A 318 3.42 3.86 3.50
N THR A 319 4.29 3.26 2.71
CA THR A 319 4.29 1.80 2.51
C THR A 319 5.61 1.32 1.92
N GLY A 320 6.11 0.19 2.35
CA GLY A 320 7.29 -0.46 1.75
C GLY A 320 6.96 -1.14 0.42
N THR A 321 5.69 -1.41 0.17
CA THR A 321 5.17 -2.13 -1.00
C THR A 321 4.03 -1.33 -1.64
N PRO A 322 4.30 -0.19 -2.32
CA PRO A 322 3.25 0.68 -2.87
C PRO A 322 2.32 0.00 -3.88
N GLY A 323 2.86 -0.91 -4.71
CA GLY A 323 2.10 -1.83 -5.56
C GLY A 323 2.43 -3.24 -5.12
N SER A 324 1.71 -3.79 -4.15
CA SER A 324 2.05 -5.08 -3.55
C SER A 324 1.87 -6.26 -4.51
N ASN A 325 1.04 -6.10 -5.55
CA ASN A 325 0.69 -7.17 -6.47
C ASN A 325 0.67 -6.74 -7.96
N ARG A 326 0.08 -5.59 -8.31
CA ARG A 326 -0.18 -5.18 -9.70
C ARG A 326 -0.21 -3.66 -9.89
N PRO A 327 0.06 -3.13 -11.12
CA PRO A 327 0.02 -1.70 -11.40
C PRO A 327 -1.31 -1.01 -11.06
N ARG A 328 -2.45 -1.70 -11.16
CA ARG A 328 -3.77 -1.16 -10.83
C ARG A 328 -3.89 -0.66 -9.39
N GLU A 329 -3.15 -1.27 -8.45
CA GLU A 329 -3.17 -0.88 -7.04
C GLU A 329 -2.57 0.52 -6.83
N LEU A 330 -1.61 0.90 -7.66
CA LEU A 330 -0.98 2.22 -7.62
C LEU A 330 -1.97 3.34 -7.93
N PHE A 331 -2.93 3.10 -8.85
CA PHE A 331 -3.98 4.07 -9.13
C PHE A 331 -4.73 4.47 -7.86
N HIS A 332 -5.21 3.48 -7.10
CA HIS A 332 -6.02 3.72 -5.91
C HIS A 332 -5.24 4.40 -4.79
N LEU A 333 -3.96 4.05 -4.64
CA LEU A 333 -3.08 4.69 -3.68
C LEU A 333 -2.79 6.15 -4.06
N PHE A 334 -2.58 6.43 -5.36
CA PHE A 334 -2.41 7.79 -5.85
C PHE A 334 -3.69 8.61 -5.73
N ASP A 335 -4.84 8.03 -6.08
CA ASP A 335 -6.13 8.73 -6.01
C ASP A 335 -6.54 9.06 -4.56
N LEU A 336 -6.09 8.28 -3.58
CA LEU A 336 -6.20 8.63 -2.17
C LEU A 336 -5.46 9.93 -1.83
N VAL A 337 -4.24 10.10 -2.32
CA VAL A 337 -3.37 11.24 -2.00
C VAL A 337 -3.60 12.41 -2.96
N PHE A 338 -3.77 12.13 -4.24
CA PHE A 338 -3.91 13.09 -5.33
C PHE A 338 -5.13 12.76 -6.20
N PRO A 339 -6.35 13.07 -5.75
CA PRO A 339 -7.57 12.73 -6.49
C PRO A 339 -7.51 13.21 -7.94
N TYR A 340 -7.91 12.35 -8.87
CA TYR A 340 -7.96 12.59 -10.31
C TYR A 340 -6.62 12.91 -10.99
N ARG A 341 -5.48 12.69 -10.34
CA ARG A 341 -4.16 12.97 -10.95
C ARG A 341 -3.87 12.09 -12.16
N PHE A 342 -4.34 10.85 -12.12
CA PHE A 342 -4.25 9.87 -13.21
C PHE A 342 -5.56 9.72 -13.98
N GLY A 343 -6.44 10.72 -13.93
CA GLY A 343 -7.73 10.66 -14.61
C GLY A 343 -8.70 9.67 -13.97
N ASP A 344 -9.42 8.92 -14.79
CA ASP A 344 -10.29 7.82 -14.34
C ASP A 344 -9.59 6.46 -14.45
N PHE A 345 -10.09 5.50 -13.68
CA PHE A 345 -9.48 4.16 -13.60
C PHE A 345 -9.52 3.38 -14.90
N HIS A 346 -10.57 3.56 -15.72
CA HIS A 346 -10.70 2.82 -16.98
C HIS A 346 -9.57 3.19 -17.96
N HIS A 347 -9.35 4.48 -18.17
CA HIS A 347 -8.30 4.96 -19.07
C HIS A 347 -6.89 4.69 -18.52
N TYR A 348 -6.72 4.79 -17.19
CA TYR A 348 -5.48 4.35 -16.54
C TYR A 348 -5.22 2.87 -16.82
N GLY A 349 -6.27 2.02 -16.70
CA GLY A 349 -6.19 0.59 -16.95
C GLY A 349 -5.81 0.25 -18.39
N LEU A 350 -6.45 0.92 -19.37
CA LEU A 350 -6.10 0.77 -20.78
C LEU A 350 -4.64 1.13 -21.06
N ARG A 351 -4.11 2.15 -20.37
CA ARG A 351 -2.74 2.61 -20.61
C ARG A 351 -1.68 1.83 -19.85
N PHE A 352 -1.93 1.47 -18.59
CA PHE A 352 -0.90 0.94 -17.69
C PHE A 352 -1.13 -0.49 -17.20
N CYS A 353 -2.35 -1.01 -17.38
CA CYS A 353 -2.72 -2.36 -16.89
C CYS A 353 -3.00 -3.35 -18.03
N ASP A 354 -2.64 -2.99 -19.28
CA ASP A 354 -2.93 -3.85 -20.45
C ASP A 354 -4.39 -4.33 -20.46
N ALA A 355 -5.32 -3.40 -20.19
CA ALA A 355 -6.70 -3.76 -19.97
C ALA A 355 -7.38 -4.23 -21.25
N HIS A 356 -8.03 -5.39 -21.20
CA HIS A 356 -8.72 -6.00 -22.32
C HIS A 356 -9.97 -6.77 -21.86
N LEU A 357 -10.87 -7.08 -22.81
CA LEU A 357 -12.06 -7.86 -22.52
C LEU A 357 -11.74 -9.35 -22.40
N VAL A 358 -12.20 -9.96 -21.33
CA VAL A 358 -12.12 -11.39 -21.10
C VAL A 358 -13.52 -11.97 -20.85
N LYS A 359 -13.75 -13.21 -21.30
CA LYS A 359 -14.98 -13.93 -20.99
C LYS A 359 -14.86 -14.63 -19.64
N GLN A 360 -15.74 -14.29 -18.72
CA GLN A 360 -15.78 -14.92 -17.40
C GLN A 360 -17.17 -15.51 -17.11
N PRO A 361 -17.24 -16.71 -16.52
CA PRO A 361 -18.50 -17.27 -16.08
C PRO A 361 -19.06 -16.45 -14.90
N ARG A 362 -20.26 -15.93 -15.03
CA ARG A 362 -20.95 -15.17 -13.99
C ARG A 362 -22.34 -15.75 -13.74
N THR A 363 -22.65 -16.01 -12.48
CA THR A 363 -23.97 -16.42 -12.07
C THR A 363 -24.91 -15.21 -12.07
N VAL A 364 -25.88 -15.21 -12.97
CA VAL A 364 -26.90 -14.16 -13.12
C VAL A 364 -28.25 -14.72 -12.69
N PHE A 365 -29.05 -13.90 -12.02
CA PHE A 365 -30.44 -14.27 -11.72
C PHE A 365 -31.31 -14.01 -12.95
N ASN A 366 -31.87 -15.07 -13.53
CA ASN A 366 -32.81 -14.94 -14.61
C ASN A 366 -34.20 -14.58 -14.03
N LYS A 367 -34.64 -13.35 -14.32
CA LYS A 367 -35.91 -12.83 -13.81
C LYS A 367 -37.15 -13.55 -14.39
N GLU A 368 -37.02 -14.18 -15.56
CA GLU A 368 -38.10 -14.87 -16.24
C GLU A 368 -38.30 -16.30 -15.70
N THR A 369 -37.21 -16.99 -15.43
CA THR A 369 -37.24 -18.37 -14.91
C THR A 369 -37.17 -18.45 -13.39
N GLY A 370 -36.80 -17.36 -12.68
CA GLY A 370 -36.61 -17.34 -11.24
C GLY A 370 -35.37 -18.12 -10.77
N GLN A 371 -34.53 -18.57 -11.69
CA GLN A 371 -33.35 -19.41 -11.39
C GLN A 371 -32.04 -18.66 -11.58
N ARG A 372 -30.99 -19.15 -10.94
CA ARG A 372 -29.61 -18.67 -11.16
C ARG A 372 -29.00 -19.47 -12.31
N GLU A 373 -28.58 -18.77 -13.34
CA GLU A 373 -27.93 -19.34 -14.53
C GLU A 373 -26.48 -18.82 -14.60
N THR A 374 -25.55 -19.67 -15.00
CA THR A 374 -24.18 -19.25 -15.29
C THR A 374 -24.08 -18.86 -16.76
N LYS A 375 -23.79 -17.58 -17.01
CA LYS A 375 -23.58 -17.05 -18.37
C LYS A 375 -22.14 -16.54 -18.51
N GLN A 376 -21.58 -16.72 -19.70
CA GLN A 376 -20.31 -16.09 -20.06
C GLN A 376 -20.58 -14.59 -20.27
N VAL A 377 -19.93 -13.75 -19.48
CA VAL A 377 -20.03 -12.28 -19.57
C VAL A 377 -18.67 -11.72 -19.94
N GLU A 378 -18.65 -10.77 -20.85
CA GLU A 378 -17.43 -10.02 -21.13
C GLU A 378 -17.20 -9.00 -20.02
N VAL A 379 -16.03 -9.05 -19.40
CA VAL A 379 -15.61 -8.11 -18.36
C VAL A 379 -14.22 -7.59 -18.70
N MET A 380 -13.95 -6.34 -18.32
CA MET A 380 -12.60 -5.78 -18.46
C MET A 380 -11.68 -6.42 -17.43
N ASP A 381 -10.57 -6.97 -17.90
CA ASP A 381 -9.45 -7.40 -17.07
C ASP A 381 -8.43 -6.26 -16.98
N TYR A 382 -8.00 -5.92 -15.76
CA TYR A 382 -7.02 -4.88 -15.45
C TYR A 382 -5.79 -5.46 -14.76
N ASP A 383 -5.57 -6.75 -14.87
CA ASP A 383 -4.54 -7.46 -14.12
C ASP A 383 -3.18 -7.51 -14.82
N GLY A 384 -3.10 -6.98 -16.04
CA GLY A 384 -1.88 -6.86 -16.81
C GLY A 384 -1.00 -5.65 -16.47
N ALA A 385 0.00 -5.39 -17.33
CA ALA A 385 0.97 -4.32 -17.15
C ALA A 385 1.48 -3.82 -18.51
N SER A 386 1.46 -2.51 -18.72
CA SER A 386 1.92 -1.84 -19.95
C SER A 386 2.52 -0.48 -19.64
N ASN A 387 3.33 0.08 -20.55
CA ASN A 387 3.93 1.41 -20.45
C ASN A 387 4.64 1.70 -19.11
N LEU A 388 5.34 0.71 -18.56
CA LEU A 388 5.89 0.74 -17.19
C LEU A 388 6.92 1.85 -16.97
N LYS A 389 7.74 2.17 -17.98
CA LYS A 389 8.73 3.28 -17.92
C LYS A 389 8.05 4.64 -17.78
N GLU A 390 6.97 4.85 -18.53
CA GLU A 390 6.18 6.07 -18.40
C GLU A 390 5.54 6.15 -17.03
N LEU A 391 4.92 5.05 -16.56
CA LEU A 391 4.30 4.99 -15.24
C LEU A 391 5.32 5.29 -14.15
N PHE A 392 6.50 4.67 -14.18
CA PHE A 392 7.60 4.95 -13.25
C PHE A 392 7.93 6.45 -13.16
N TYR A 393 8.14 7.09 -14.33
CA TYR A 393 8.46 8.51 -14.36
C TYR A 393 7.31 9.35 -13.76
N ARG A 394 6.07 9.10 -14.18
CA ARG A 394 4.89 9.83 -13.70
C ARG A 394 4.69 9.71 -12.19
N LEU A 395 4.82 8.52 -11.64
CA LEU A 395 4.72 8.29 -10.19
C LEU A 395 5.72 9.16 -9.42
N ARG A 396 6.98 9.14 -9.85
CA ARG A 396 8.09 9.89 -9.23
C ARG A 396 7.98 11.39 -9.41
N ALA A 397 7.56 11.83 -10.58
CA ALA A 397 7.40 13.25 -10.90
C ALA A 397 6.17 13.87 -10.22
N THR A 398 5.17 13.07 -9.82
CA THR A 398 3.87 13.59 -9.41
C THR A 398 3.46 13.28 -7.98
N GLY A 399 4.24 12.52 -7.22
CA GLY A 399 3.86 12.33 -5.83
C GLY A 399 4.50 11.19 -5.07
N MET A 400 5.40 10.38 -5.67
CA MET A 400 6.02 9.26 -4.97
C MET A 400 7.52 9.44 -4.86
N VAL A 401 8.05 9.23 -3.66
CA VAL A 401 9.48 9.08 -3.40
C VAL A 401 9.74 7.67 -2.91
N ARG A 402 10.80 7.03 -3.44
CA ARG A 402 11.16 5.67 -3.07
C ARG A 402 12.67 5.48 -3.16
N ARG A 403 13.26 4.91 -2.12
CA ARG A 403 14.64 4.42 -2.09
C ARG A 403 14.65 2.96 -1.75
N LEU A 404 15.59 2.24 -2.34
CA LEU A 404 15.87 0.86 -1.99
C LEU A 404 16.90 0.81 -0.87
N LYS A 405 16.82 -0.20 -0.05
CA LYS A 405 17.79 -0.45 1.03
C LYS A 405 19.21 -0.48 0.50
N ASN A 406 19.41 -1.15 -0.63
CA ASN A 406 20.72 -1.30 -1.27
C ASN A 406 21.32 0.02 -1.78
N ASP A 407 20.52 1.06 -1.97
CA ASP A 407 20.99 2.36 -2.47
C ASP A 407 21.43 3.31 -1.34
N VAL A 408 20.99 3.05 -0.10
CA VAL A 408 21.11 4.01 1.01
C VAL A 408 21.76 3.46 2.29
N MET A 409 21.89 2.15 2.41
CA MET A 409 22.49 1.48 3.57
C MET A 409 23.54 0.46 3.13
N ALA A 410 24.48 0.15 4.02
CA ALA A 410 25.38 -0.98 3.82
C ALA A 410 24.56 -2.26 3.56
N GLN A 411 24.95 -3.00 2.54
CA GLN A 411 24.23 -4.21 2.17
C GLN A 411 24.41 -5.27 3.26
N ILE A 412 23.28 -5.74 3.79
CA ILE A 412 23.24 -6.98 4.55
C ILE A 412 23.22 -8.12 3.53
N PRO A 413 24.27 -8.96 3.47
CA PRO A 413 24.36 -9.99 2.45
C PRO A 413 23.24 -11.02 2.63
N PHE A 414 22.65 -11.47 1.53
CA PHE A 414 21.65 -12.52 1.53
C PHE A 414 21.74 -13.34 0.24
N GLU A 415 21.23 -14.55 0.31
CA GLU A 415 21.08 -15.46 -0.81
C GLU A 415 19.71 -16.15 -0.77
N ASP A 416 19.14 -16.38 -1.96
CA ASP A 416 17.98 -17.25 -2.13
C ASP A 416 18.48 -18.62 -2.60
N ILE A 417 18.15 -19.67 -1.87
CA ILE A 417 18.56 -21.06 -2.13
C ILE A 417 17.34 -21.84 -2.59
N PRO A 418 17.14 -21.98 -3.92
CA PRO A 418 16.06 -22.81 -4.46
C PRO A 418 16.34 -24.28 -4.14
N MET A 419 15.30 -24.99 -3.72
CA MET A 419 15.37 -26.40 -3.38
C MET A 419 14.31 -27.17 -4.18
N VAL A 420 14.75 -27.90 -5.20
CA VAL A 420 13.88 -28.74 -6.01
C VAL A 420 13.55 -30.00 -5.22
N LEU A 421 12.28 -30.26 -4.99
CA LEU A 421 11.84 -31.43 -4.25
C LEU A 421 11.19 -32.46 -5.18
N PRO A 422 11.46 -33.74 -4.95
CA PRO A 422 10.77 -34.82 -5.66
C PRO A 422 9.28 -34.83 -5.30
N VAL A 423 8.47 -35.29 -6.20
CA VAL A 423 7.01 -35.34 -6.08
C VAL A 423 6.56 -36.80 -6.02
N SER A 424 5.71 -37.15 -5.04
CA SER A 424 5.15 -38.50 -4.94
C SER A 424 4.04 -38.75 -5.96
N ASP A 425 3.88 -40.01 -6.39
CA ASP A 425 2.78 -40.39 -7.30
C ASP A 425 1.41 -40.09 -6.69
N GLU A 426 1.29 -40.18 -5.35
CA GLU A 426 0.06 -39.85 -4.63
C GLU A 426 -0.27 -38.35 -4.77
N TYR A 427 0.72 -37.49 -4.63
CA TYR A 427 0.54 -36.04 -4.84
C TYR A 427 0.10 -35.73 -6.27
N TRP A 428 0.77 -36.33 -7.30
CA TRP A 428 0.42 -36.13 -8.69
C TRP A 428 -1.05 -36.45 -8.97
N ALA A 429 -1.56 -37.58 -8.48
CA ALA A 429 -2.95 -37.95 -8.65
C ALA A 429 -3.93 -36.96 -8.01
N GLN A 430 -3.58 -36.43 -6.83
CA GLN A 430 -4.42 -35.44 -6.12
C GLN A 430 -4.36 -34.06 -6.78
N GLU A 431 -3.21 -33.63 -7.28
CA GLU A 431 -3.06 -32.37 -8.00
C GLU A 431 -3.85 -32.39 -9.31
N GLU A 432 -3.70 -33.47 -10.13
CA GLU A 432 -4.43 -33.62 -11.40
C GLU A 432 -5.94 -33.55 -11.21
N GLU A 433 -6.47 -34.23 -10.22
CA GLU A 433 -7.90 -34.18 -9.87
C GLU A 433 -8.32 -32.77 -9.44
N CYS A 434 -7.50 -32.05 -8.66
CA CYS A 434 -7.79 -30.71 -8.21
C CYS A 434 -7.70 -29.70 -9.36
N VAL A 435 -6.71 -29.83 -10.25
CA VAL A 435 -6.55 -29.00 -11.45
C VAL A 435 -7.75 -29.19 -12.41
N ARG A 436 -8.21 -30.43 -12.60
CA ARG A 436 -9.42 -30.72 -13.37
C ARG A 436 -10.64 -29.99 -12.80
N LYS A 437 -10.83 -30.02 -11.46
CA LYS A 437 -11.90 -29.28 -10.78
C LYS A 437 -11.76 -27.75 -10.95
N VAL A 438 -10.56 -27.20 -10.95
CA VAL A 438 -10.33 -25.78 -11.25
C VAL A 438 -10.79 -25.42 -12.66
N GLN A 439 -10.53 -26.28 -13.65
CA GLN A 439 -10.97 -26.06 -15.03
C GLN A 439 -12.50 -26.15 -15.18
N GLU A 440 -13.17 -26.97 -14.37
CA GLU A 440 -14.61 -27.15 -14.33
C GLU A 440 -15.33 -26.11 -13.45
N ALA A 441 -14.59 -25.30 -12.68
CA ALA A 441 -15.15 -24.35 -11.72
C ALA A 441 -16.06 -23.30 -12.39
N ARG A 442 -17.24 -23.09 -11.81
CA ARG A 442 -18.29 -22.23 -12.38
C ARG A 442 -18.34 -20.82 -11.79
N SER A 443 -17.52 -20.54 -10.79
CA SER A 443 -17.45 -19.23 -10.14
C SER A 443 -16.05 -18.88 -9.69
N LYS A 444 -15.75 -17.56 -9.59
CA LYS A 444 -14.47 -17.08 -9.09
C LYS A 444 -14.17 -17.58 -7.66
N GLY A 445 -15.17 -17.59 -6.78
CA GLY A 445 -14.99 -18.07 -5.40
C GLY A 445 -14.67 -19.56 -5.31
N GLU A 446 -15.26 -20.39 -6.19
CA GLU A 446 -14.93 -21.80 -6.30
C GLU A 446 -13.51 -22.00 -6.80
N THR A 447 -13.09 -21.26 -7.83
CA THR A 447 -11.71 -21.27 -8.33
C THR A 447 -10.72 -20.88 -7.24
N GLU A 448 -10.96 -19.79 -6.50
CA GLU A 448 -10.09 -19.33 -5.40
C GLU A 448 -9.98 -20.39 -4.29
N SER A 449 -11.07 -21.05 -3.95
CA SER A 449 -11.08 -22.15 -2.95
C SER A 449 -10.26 -23.34 -3.42
N LEU A 450 -10.39 -23.75 -4.69
CA LEU A 450 -9.63 -24.86 -5.26
C LEU A 450 -8.12 -24.55 -5.40
N LEU A 451 -7.77 -23.32 -5.76
CA LEU A 451 -6.38 -22.87 -5.79
C LEU A 451 -5.77 -22.87 -4.38
N SER A 452 -6.51 -22.44 -3.35
CA SER A 452 -6.06 -22.55 -1.96
C SER A 452 -5.84 -24.02 -1.55
N LYS A 453 -6.69 -24.93 -2.02
CA LYS A 453 -6.52 -26.37 -1.78
C LYS A 453 -5.28 -26.94 -2.46
N LEU A 454 -4.98 -26.52 -3.70
CA LEU A 454 -3.74 -26.92 -4.39
C LEU A 454 -2.49 -26.48 -3.62
N LEU A 455 -2.48 -25.24 -3.12
CA LEU A 455 -1.36 -24.77 -2.28
C LEU A 455 -1.23 -25.59 -0.98
N LEU A 456 -2.34 -25.95 -0.35
CA LEU A 456 -2.31 -26.78 0.85
C LEU A 456 -1.76 -28.18 0.56
N LEU A 457 -2.19 -28.82 -0.54
CA LEU A 457 -1.64 -30.11 -0.97
C LEU A 457 -0.13 -30.05 -1.18
N ALA A 458 0.36 -29.00 -1.87
CA ALA A 458 1.80 -28.81 -2.04
C ALA A 458 2.53 -28.63 -0.72
N ALA A 459 1.93 -27.90 0.23
CA ALA A 459 2.51 -27.73 1.55
C ALA A 459 2.56 -29.04 2.35
N GLU A 460 1.51 -29.87 2.29
CA GLU A 460 1.47 -31.18 2.95
C GLU A 460 2.56 -32.12 2.41
N GLU A 461 2.81 -32.11 1.11
CA GLU A 461 3.92 -32.87 0.51
C GLU A 461 5.28 -32.35 1.00
N LYS A 462 5.47 -31.02 1.01
CA LYS A 462 6.71 -30.39 1.50
C LYS A 462 6.96 -30.61 2.99
N ILE A 463 5.93 -30.80 3.83
CA ILE A 463 6.09 -31.14 5.26
C ILE A 463 6.82 -32.47 5.43
N LYS A 464 6.59 -33.47 4.57
CA LYS A 464 7.30 -34.75 4.63
C LYS A 464 8.81 -34.53 4.54
N TRP A 465 9.22 -33.79 3.52
CA TRP A 465 10.62 -33.40 3.34
C TRP A 465 11.14 -32.52 4.49
N ALA A 466 10.38 -31.50 4.89
CA ALA A 466 10.80 -30.59 5.96
C ALA A 466 11.01 -31.30 7.30
N SER A 467 10.25 -32.36 7.56
CA SER A 467 10.38 -33.18 8.77
C SER A 467 11.69 -34.02 8.82
N GLU A 468 12.30 -34.25 7.68
CA GLU A 468 13.63 -34.88 7.59
C GLU A 468 14.72 -33.79 7.59
N TRP A 469 14.52 -32.72 6.82
CA TRP A 469 15.50 -31.67 6.61
C TRP A 469 15.74 -30.78 7.85
N ILE A 470 14.68 -30.43 8.61
CA ILE A 470 14.80 -29.51 9.76
C ILE A 470 15.74 -30.05 10.85
N PRO A 471 15.66 -31.33 11.30
CA PRO A 471 16.60 -31.88 12.28
C PRO A 471 18.04 -31.83 11.79
N ASP A 472 18.30 -32.29 10.55
CA ASP A 472 19.64 -32.27 9.94
C ASP A 472 20.20 -30.85 9.84
N PHE A 473 19.33 -29.90 9.51
CA PHE A 473 19.70 -28.49 9.46
C PHE A 473 20.10 -27.96 10.83
N LEU A 474 19.31 -28.22 11.87
CA LEU A 474 19.56 -27.72 13.22
C LEU A 474 20.82 -28.33 13.85
N GLU A 475 21.13 -29.59 13.55
CA GLU A 475 22.35 -30.26 13.99
C GLU A 475 23.63 -29.65 13.32
N ASN A 476 23.52 -29.19 12.07
CA ASN A 476 24.65 -28.77 11.25
C ASN A 476 24.84 -27.25 11.12
N ARG A 477 23.97 -26.42 11.71
CA ARG A 477 23.98 -24.96 11.55
C ARG A 477 24.01 -24.23 12.89
N ASN A 478 24.74 -23.13 12.93
CA ASN A 478 24.79 -22.25 14.10
C ASN A 478 23.64 -21.24 14.05
N GLY A 479 22.59 -21.46 14.80
CA GLY A 479 21.49 -20.53 15.00
C GLY A 479 20.12 -21.09 14.70
N PRO A 480 19.07 -20.41 15.14
CA PRO A 480 17.70 -20.87 14.97
C PRO A 480 17.22 -20.76 13.52
N LEU A 481 16.29 -21.63 13.15
CA LEU A 481 15.56 -21.57 11.88
C LEU A 481 14.22 -20.86 12.06
N VAL A 482 13.89 -19.93 11.15
CA VAL A 482 12.57 -19.31 11.07
C VAL A 482 11.82 -19.92 9.87
N VAL A 483 10.64 -20.49 10.10
CA VAL A 483 9.81 -21.08 9.04
C VAL A 483 8.58 -20.23 8.80
N PHE A 484 8.42 -19.75 7.56
CA PHE A 484 7.23 -19.02 7.12
C PHE A 484 6.30 -19.91 6.31
N PHE A 485 5.00 -19.79 6.60
CA PHE A 485 3.94 -20.55 5.92
C PHE A 485 2.62 -19.76 5.88
N HIS A 486 1.68 -20.24 5.07
CA HIS A 486 0.37 -19.60 4.84
C HIS A 486 -0.75 -20.25 5.66
N HIS A 487 -0.88 -21.58 5.58
CA HIS A 487 -1.97 -22.33 6.22
C HIS A 487 -1.65 -22.70 7.66
N ASN A 488 -2.61 -22.47 8.58
CA ASN A 488 -2.41 -22.80 10.00
C ASN A 488 -2.22 -24.30 10.24
N SER A 489 -2.84 -25.18 9.43
CA SER A 489 -2.66 -26.63 9.49
C SER A 489 -1.21 -27.07 9.26
N VAL A 490 -0.48 -26.35 8.39
CA VAL A 490 0.96 -26.56 8.18
C VAL A 490 1.74 -26.24 9.45
N GLY A 491 1.42 -25.13 10.10
CA GLY A 491 2.01 -24.77 11.40
C GLY A 491 1.72 -25.80 12.48
N ASP A 492 0.50 -26.32 12.54
CA ASP A 492 0.11 -27.35 13.51
C ASP A 492 0.87 -28.66 13.31
N ALA A 493 1.03 -29.10 12.04
CA ALA A 493 1.80 -30.31 11.70
C ALA A 493 3.29 -30.16 12.07
N LEU A 494 3.91 -29.03 11.71
CA LEU A 494 5.31 -28.77 12.06
C LEU A 494 5.53 -28.65 13.56
N ARG A 495 4.60 -28.04 14.29
CA ARG A 495 4.67 -27.93 15.75
C ARG A 495 4.59 -29.31 16.44
N GLU A 496 3.67 -30.15 15.99
CA GLU A 496 3.53 -31.50 16.50
C GLU A 496 4.78 -32.34 16.22
N PHE A 497 5.31 -32.26 15.00
CA PHE A 497 6.57 -32.87 14.61
C PHE A 497 7.73 -32.42 15.52
N ALA A 498 7.93 -31.09 15.66
CA ALA A 498 9.00 -30.52 16.47
C ALA A 498 8.90 -30.95 17.94
N ARG A 499 7.67 -31.00 18.48
CA ARG A 499 7.41 -31.52 19.83
C ARG A 499 7.85 -32.97 19.96
N GLY A 500 7.52 -33.83 18.99
CA GLY A 500 7.92 -35.23 18.95
C GLY A 500 9.43 -35.44 18.89
N LYS A 501 10.17 -34.51 18.32
CA LYS A 501 11.64 -34.51 18.23
C LYS A 501 12.33 -33.77 19.39
N GLY A 502 11.59 -33.16 20.31
CA GLY A 502 12.16 -32.36 21.39
C GLY A 502 12.77 -31.03 21.00
N ILE A 503 12.49 -30.52 19.77
CA ILE A 503 12.99 -29.24 19.25
C ILE A 503 12.27 -28.10 19.99
N LYS A 504 13.03 -27.20 20.63
CA LYS A 504 12.47 -26.07 21.35
C LYS A 504 11.95 -25.03 20.37
N THR A 505 10.63 -24.97 20.25
CA THR A 505 9.91 -24.24 19.21
C THR A 505 9.10 -23.09 19.79
N MET A 506 9.11 -21.94 19.11
CA MET A 506 8.19 -20.81 19.33
C MET A 506 7.20 -20.67 18.18
N CYS A 507 5.96 -20.29 18.48
CA CYS A 507 4.86 -20.24 17.52
C CYS A 507 4.23 -18.84 17.44
N LEU A 508 3.96 -18.39 16.19
CA LEU A 508 3.27 -17.14 15.91
C LEU A 508 2.33 -17.31 14.71
N TYR A 509 1.26 -18.06 14.89
CA TYR A 509 0.24 -18.26 13.85
C TYR A 509 -1.12 -18.62 14.48
N GLY A 510 -2.21 -18.34 13.80
CA GLY A 510 -3.55 -18.72 14.21
C GLY A 510 -3.86 -18.40 15.67
N ASN A 511 -4.18 -19.42 16.46
CA ASN A 511 -4.40 -19.35 17.90
C ASN A 511 -3.12 -19.60 18.72
N HIS A 512 -2.04 -20.03 18.10
CA HIS A 512 -0.74 -20.27 18.72
C HIS A 512 0.12 -19.01 18.63
N LYS A 513 0.10 -18.24 19.71
CA LYS A 513 0.84 -16.99 19.81
C LYS A 513 1.54 -16.96 21.14
N ASP A 514 2.83 -17.30 21.13
CA ASP A 514 3.65 -17.25 22.32
C ASP A 514 3.74 -15.82 22.83
N ASP A 515 3.61 -15.68 24.14
CA ASP A 515 3.72 -14.38 24.80
C ASP A 515 5.14 -13.82 24.60
N ASP A 516 5.22 -12.53 24.31
CA ASP A 516 6.48 -11.82 24.12
C ASP A 516 7.43 -12.46 23.08
N PHE A 517 6.83 -12.96 21.97
CA PHE A 517 7.51 -13.76 20.95
C PHE A 517 8.80 -13.12 20.45
N GLU A 518 8.76 -11.83 20.06
CA GLU A 518 9.93 -11.14 19.51
C GLU A 518 11.08 -11.07 20.53
N HIS A 519 10.80 -10.60 21.73
CA HIS A 519 11.82 -10.47 22.78
C HIS A 519 12.41 -11.83 23.17
N ARG A 520 11.57 -12.81 23.41
CA ARG A 520 12.01 -14.17 23.77
C ARG A 520 12.78 -14.82 22.63
N PHE A 521 12.34 -14.69 21.38
CA PHE A 521 13.10 -15.19 20.25
C PHE A 521 14.49 -14.56 20.16
N GLN A 522 14.61 -13.25 20.43
CA GLN A 522 15.89 -12.55 20.38
C GLN A 522 16.82 -12.88 21.54
N THR A 523 16.32 -13.24 22.72
CA THR A 523 17.10 -13.38 23.96
C THR A 523 17.26 -14.82 24.48
N ASP A 524 16.32 -15.73 24.16
CA ASP A 524 16.37 -17.12 24.61
C ASP A 524 17.21 -17.97 23.65
N GLU A 525 18.46 -18.22 24.02
CA GLU A 525 19.42 -19.00 23.22
C GLU A 525 18.96 -20.45 22.96
N GLY A 526 18.13 -21.00 23.82
CA GLY A 526 17.62 -22.36 23.66
C GLY A 526 16.55 -22.52 22.57
N VAL A 527 15.96 -21.45 22.04
CA VAL A 527 14.97 -21.54 20.95
C VAL A 527 15.67 -21.88 19.64
N GLU A 528 15.31 -23.02 19.04
CA GLU A 528 15.90 -23.55 17.81
C GLU A 528 15.03 -23.30 16.58
N LEU A 529 13.69 -23.29 16.76
CA LEU A 529 12.73 -23.19 15.67
C LEU A 529 11.69 -22.11 15.96
N ALA A 530 11.39 -21.27 14.96
CA ALA A 530 10.28 -20.32 15.02
C ALA A 530 9.30 -20.59 13.88
N LEU A 531 8.04 -20.89 14.20
CA LEU A 531 6.96 -21.17 13.27
C LEU A 531 6.08 -19.93 13.14
N VAL A 532 6.07 -19.30 11.98
CA VAL A 532 5.46 -17.96 11.76
C VAL A 532 4.57 -17.96 10.53
N SER A 533 3.30 -17.56 10.65
CA SER A 533 2.44 -17.37 9.49
C SER A 533 2.65 -16.00 8.83
N TYR A 534 2.56 -15.93 7.50
CA TYR A 534 2.60 -14.64 6.77
C TYR A 534 1.55 -13.64 7.29
N ALA A 535 0.38 -14.11 7.69
CA ALA A 535 -0.71 -13.25 8.13
C ALA A 535 -0.34 -12.41 9.37
N ILE A 536 0.54 -12.92 10.24
CA ILE A 536 0.94 -12.26 11.49
C ILE A 536 2.38 -11.79 11.42
N GLY A 537 3.30 -12.62 10.95
CA GLY A 537 4.74 -12.39 11.04
C GLY A 537 5.28 -11.32 10.09
N ARG A 538 4.54 -10.99 9.04
CA ARG A 538 4.95 -9.95 8.08
C ARG A 538 4.90 -8.52 8.65
N ASP A 539 4.20 -8.27 9.77
CA ASP A 539 4.03 -6.94 10.33
C ASP A 539 4.89 -6.76 11.61
N GLY A 540 5.85 -5.84 11.55
CA GLY A 540 6.49 -5.27 12.73
C GLY A 540 7.59 -6.07 13.45
N LEU A 541 7.75 -7.37 13.22
CA LEU A 541 8.70 -8.24 13.95
C LEU A 541 10.16 -8.01 13.57
N THR A 542 11.07 -8.24 14.54
CA THR A 542 12.53 -8.31 14.33
C THR A 542 13.01 -9.70 14.73
N LEU A 543 13.65 -10.42 13.80
CA LEU A 543 14.09 -11.81 13.99
C LEU A 543 15.58 -11.98 13.64
N THR A 544 16.40 -10.95 13.92
CA THR A 544 17.82 -10.87 13.53
C THR A 544 18.72 -11.86 14.26
N ARG A 545 18.24 -12.50 15.34
CA ARG A 545 18.97 -13.63 15.96
C ARG A 545 19.10 -14.82 15.00
N SER A 546 18.18 -15.00 14.07
CA SER A 546 18.35 -15.94 12.95
C SER A 546 19.02 -15.29 11.75
N ALA A 547 19.82 -16.07 11.01
CA ALA A 547 20.25 -15.79 9.66
C ALA A 547 19.66 -16.78 8.65
N HIS A 548 18.74 -17.65 9.07
CA HIS A 548 18.20 -18.73 8.26
C HIS A 548 16.67 -18.69 8.26
N MET A 549 16.07 -18.71 7.07
CA MET A 549 14.62 -18.73 6.90
C MET A 549 14.21 -19.76 5.87
N LEU A 550 13.25 -20.61 6.23
CA LEU A 550 12.59 -21.53 5.32
C LEU A 550 11.24 -20.93 4.90
N LEU A 551 11.08 -20.66 3.60
CA LEU A 551 9.82 -20.23 2.99
C LEU A 551 9.07 -21.49 2.51
N LEU A 552 8.44 -22.22 3.43
CA LEU A 552 7.84 -23.54 3.13
C LEU A 552 6.65 -23.43 2.17
N GLU A 553 5.85 -22.39 2.30
CA GLU A 553 4.77 -22.05 1.39
C GLU A 553 5.05 -20.69 0.75
N TYR A 554 4.70 -20.54 -0.52
CA TYR A 554 4.75 -19.25 -1.19
C TYR A 554 3.41 -18.52 -1.12
N SER A 555 3.48 -17.19 -1.01
CA SER A 555 2.31 -16.34 -1.17
C SER A 555 2.18 -15.88 -2.62
N TRP A 556 0.96 -15.85 -3.16
CA TRP A 556 0.66 -15.23 -4.46
C TRP A 556 1.00 -13.73 -4.54
N VAL A 557 1.25 -13.10 -3.39
CA VAL A 557 1.55 -11.67 -3.26
C VAL A 557 3.04 -11.52 -2.95
N PRO A 558 3.86 -11.05 -3.92
CA PRO A 558 5.30 -10.89 -3.74
C PRO A 558 5.67 -10.05 -2.52
N GLY A 559 4.91 -8.99 -2.26
CA GLY A 559 5.14 -8.11 -1.11
C GLY A 559 5.05 -8.81 0.26
N TRP A 560 4.33 -9.92 0.39
CA TRP A 560 4.29 -10.68 1.66
C TRP A 560 5.58 -11.46 1.88
N ILE A 561 6.15 -11.99 0.81
CA ILE A 561 7.43 -12.71 0.85
C ILE A 561 8.56 -11.74 1.20
N ASP A 562 8.60 -10.57 0.55
CA ASP A 562 9.59 -9.54 0.83
C ASP A 562 9.46 -9.03 2.28
N GLN A 563 8.23 -8.84 2.77
CA GLN A 563 7.98 -8.50 4.16
C GLN A 563 8.49 -9.55 5.15
N ALA A 564 8.30 -10.83 4.85
CA ALA A 564 8.83 -11.92 5.67
C ALA A 564 10.36 -11.94 5.66
N LYS A 565 10.99 -11.88 4.49
CA LYS A 565 12.45 -11.81 4.33
C LYS A 565 13.06 -10.65 5.12
N ASP A 566 12.40 -9.50 5.12
CA ASP A 566 12.82 -8.31 5.87
C ASP A 566 12.71 -8.44 7.41
N ARG A 567 12.18 -9.54 7.93
CA ARG A 567 12.22 -9.81 9.39
C ARG A 567 13.63 -10.17 9.86
N LEU A 568 14.43 -10.82 9.01
CA LEU A 568 15.82 -11.15 9.28
C LEU A 568 16.77 -10.03 8.80
N ARG A 569 16.42 -9.35 7.70
CA ARG A 569 17.25 -8.33 7.04
C ARG A 569 17.01 -6.95 7.65
N ARG A 570 17.43 -6.77 8.90
CA ARG A 570 17.27 -5.53 9.66
C ARG A 570 18.59 -5.05 10.28
N TYR A 571 18.59 -3.79 10.73
CA TYR A 571 19.69 -3.24 11.51
C TYR A 571 20.07 -4.18 12.66
N GLY A 572 21.37 -4.44 12.79
CA GLY A 572 21.92 -5.41 13.75
C GLY A 572 22.15 -6.82 13.19
N GLN A 573 21.76 -7.11 11.92
CA GLN A 573 22.15 -8.34 11.24
C GLN A 573 23.47 -8.13 10.49
N GLU A 574 24.45 -8.93 10.81
CA GLU A 574 25.81 -8.87 10.23
C GLU A 574 26.16 -10.15 9.44
N ARG A 575 25.37 -11.22 9.62
CA ARG A 575 25.61 -12.51 8.99
C ARG A 575 24.99 -12.57 7.60
N LEU A 576 25.54 -13.43 6.71
CA LEU A 576 24.88 -13.82 5.46
C LEU A 576 23.52 -14.46 5.81
N ILE A 577 22.47 -13.93 5.21
CA ILE A 577 21.12 -14.48 5.39
C ILE A 577 20.83 -15.46 4.28
N SER A 578 20.47 -16.71 4.63
CA SER A 578 20.06 -17.73 3.67
C SER A 578 18.54 -17.94 3.72
N TYR A 579 17.88 -17.76 2.58
CA TYR A 579 16.46 -18.02 2.38
C TYR A 579 16.29 -19.34 1.62
N TYR A 580 15.85 -20.39 2.30
CA TYR A 580 15.60 -21.70 1.71
C TYR A 580 14.21 -21.72 1.07
N CYS A 581 14.16 -22.04 -0.20
CA CYS A 581 12.97 -21.87 -1.05
C CYS A 581 12.59 -23.21 -1.71
N PRO A 582 11.95 -24.15 -0.98
CA PRO A 582 11.55 -25.43 -1.55
C PRO A 582 10.34 -25.29 -2.49
N TYR A 583 10.39 -26.00 -3.62
CA TYR A 583 9.27 -26.13 -4.54
C TYR A 583 9.20 -27.52 -5.16
N LEU A 584 8.00 -27.92 -5.56
CA LEU A 584 7.71 -29.20 -6.20
C LEU A 584 7.80 -29.04 -7.72
N GLU A 585 8.76 -29.72 -8.35
CA GLU A 585 9.05 -29.61 -9.79
C GLU A 585 7.87 -30.05 -10.65
N GLY A 586 7.57 -29.30 -11.73
CA GLY A 586 6.53 -29.60 -12.71
C GLY A 586 5.10 -29.31 -12.24
N THR A 587 4.90 -28.91 -11.01
CA THR A 587 3.59 -28.78 -10.36
C THR A 587 3.02 -27.36 -10.38
N THR A 588 1.83 -27.20 -9.84
CA THR A 588 1.22 -25.88 -9.59
C THR A 588 2.05 -25.05 -8.60
N ASP A 589 2.76 -25.68 -7.65
CA ASP A 589 3.62 -24.99 -6.69
C ASP A 589 4.77 -24.24 -7.41
N GLU A 590 5.43 -24.88 -8.39
CA GLU A 590 6.44 -24.20 -9.22
C GLU A 590 5.85 -23.04 -10.02
N ARG A 591 4.66 -23.22 -10.61
CA ARG A 591 3.96 -22.14 -11.35
C ARG A 591 3.63 -20.94 -10.45
N VAL A 592 3.34 -21.16 -9.17
CA VAL A 592 3.15 -20.08 -8.20
C VAL A 592 4.45 -19.30 -8.01
N VAL A 593 5.57 -19.99 -7.86
CA VAL A 593 6.89 -19.36 -7.75
C VAL A 593 7.19 -18.52 -8.98
N GLU A 594 7.03 -19.07 -10.19
CA GLU A 594 7.21 -18.34 -11.45
C GLU A 594 6.30 -17.10 -11.55
N CYS A 595 5.03 -17.24 -11.18
CA CYS A 595 4.08 -16.15 -11.20
C CYS A 595 4.49 -15.01 -10.23
N VAL A 596 4.97 -15.36 -9.05
CA VAL A 596 5.50 -14.40 -8.06
C VAL A 596 6.73 -13.67 -8.61
N VAL A 597 7.64 -14.40 -9.27
CA VAL A 597 8.82 -13.85 -9.94
C VAL A 597 8.40 -12.83 -11.00
N LYS A 598 7.54 -13.21 -11.95
CA LYS A 598 7.04 -12.32 -13.02
C LYS A 598 6.36 -11.06 -12.47
N LYS A 599 5.54 -11.19 -11.42
CA LYS A 599 4.92 -10.04 -10.75
C LYS A 599 5.95 -9.11 -10.12
N LYS A 600 6.99 -9.68 -9.50
CA LYS A 600 8.07 -8.91 -8.89
C LYS A 600 8.86 -8.13 -9.94
N ASP A 601 9.13 -8.70 -11.10
CA ASP A 601 9.79 -8.02 -12.21
C ASP A 601 8.97 -6.84 -12.72
N VAL A 602 7.66 -7.03 -12.91
CA VAL A 602 6.75 -5.94 -13.29
C VAL A 602 6.76 -4.81 -12.25
N LEU A 603 6.65 -5.15 -10.98
CA LEU A 603 6.67 -4.15 -9.90
C LEU A 603 8.02 -3.43 -9.82
N SER A 604 9.14 -4.13 -9.96
CA SER A 604 10.47 -3.54 -10.00
C SER A 604 10.65 -2.61 -11.20
N ALA A 605 10.12 -2.96 -12.37
CA ALA A 605 10.15 -2.08 -13.54
C ALA A 605 9.36 -0.79 -13.29
N VAL A 606 8.17 -0.88 -12.69
CA VAL A 606 7.32 0.30 -12.37
C VAL A 606 7.90 1.14 -11.24
N MET A 607 8.40 0.49 -10.18
CA MET A 607 8.79 1.19 -8.97
C MET A 607 10.22 1.70 -9.00
N ASP A 608 11.12 0.97 -9.64
CA ASP A 608 12.56 1.18 -9.54
C ASP A 608 13.25 1.31 -10.90
N ASN A 609 12.51 1.15 -12.01
CA ASN A 609 13.01 1.10 -13.39
C ASN A 609 14.13 0.06 -13.56
N ARG A 610 14.00 -1.08 -12.88
CA ARG A 610 14.93 -2.21 -12.96
C ARG A 610 14.20 -3.37 -13.65
N SER A 611 14.84 -3.94 -14.69
CA SER A 611 14.36 -5.14 -15.37
C SER A 611 15.01 -6.43 -14.83
N ASP A 612 15.95 -6.29 -13.90
CA ASP A 612 16.78 -7.38 -13.41
C ASP A 612 16.52 -7.61 -11.92
N THR A 613 15.40 -8.24 -11.60
CA THR A 613 15.33 -8.97 -10.34
C THR A 613 16.12 -10.26 -10.58
N VAL A 614 17.34 -10.31 -10.05
CA VAL A 614 18.08 -11.56 -9.94
C VAL A 614 17.37 -12.42 -8.91
N LEU A 615 16.30 -13.07 -9.36
CA LEU A 615 15.87 -14.30 -8.72
C LEU A 615 16.62 -15.43 -9.42
N PRO A 616 17.05 -16.48 -8.72
CA PRO A 616 17.65 -17.63 -9.37
C PRO A 616 16.74 -18.03 -10.53
N HIS A 617 17.30 -18.20 -11.72
CA HIS A 617 16.57 -18.75 -12.84
C HIS A 617 16.05 -20.12 -12.42
N PHE A 618 14.77 -20.18 -12.08
CA PHE A 618 14.04 -21.42 -12.01
C PHE A 618 13.76 -21.83 -13.45
N GLY A 619 14.54 -22.77 -13.97
CA GLY A 619 14.27 -23.38 -15.25
C GLY A 619 14.90 -22.68 -16.46
N SER A 620 16.17 -23.00 -16.70
CA SER A 620 16.74 -23.27 -18.02
C SER A 620 17.88 -24.28 -17.81
N MET A 621 17.52 -25.51 -17.71
CA MET A 621 18.35 -26.64 -18.10
C MET A 621 17.56 -27.47 -19.10
#